data_cd500c738deedb0b2f842d259dc887eb
#
_entry.id   cd500c738deedb0b2f842d259dc887eb
#
_cell.length_a   1.000
_cell.length_b   1.000
_cell.length_c   1.000
_cell.angle_alpha   90.00
_cell.angle_beta   90.00
_cell.angle_gamma   90.00
#
_symmetry.space_group_name_H-M   'P 1'
#
loop_
_entity.id
_entity.type
_entity.pdbx_description
1 polymer ?
#
loop_
_entity_poly.entity_id
_entity_poly.type
_entity_poly.pdbx_seq_one_letter_code
_entity_poly.pdbx_strand_id
1 'polypeptide(L)'
;MADEFVAKALQKAHNVGDKIWCRIISNEGKFTEVNLTDAALSSALGGVTFPLCLGALQTVFFRPLRITSNLRLIGCVCGSFSLLISGSTASLAFLSSILLLRENNDSSVDVLTDKLHLRVPDRCPVAISVCYKDTPLYGFASLVVFKLLGGKFRSVLPSSLIHPGAFARGYIPAKGQNYASVAVRQKLTLLGKKYGCHSCGKRWRTSFVGDHMPPNKLVRKGQRQWFYPQCTSCSSLQGAAVSSMSRLLRVKTHGSSLRLYHLWLPLPIPLALLRNYVSDKSDMQDSDIGSDIED
;
A
#
# COMPACT_ATOMS: atom_id res chain seq x y z
N MET A 1 -28.37 -17.88 17.68
CA MET A 1 -27.84 -18.53 16.45
C MET A 1 -26.78 -17.68 15.76
N ALA A 2 -27.03 -16.41 15.40
CA ALA A 2 -26.02 -15.57 14.74
C ALA A 2 -24.78 -15.31 15.62
N ASP A 3 -24.99 -15.01 16.91
CA ASP A 3 -23.90 -14.72 17.85
C ASP A 3 -23.03 -15.93 18.14
N GLU A 4 -23.64 -17.14 18.19
CA GLU A 4 -22.91 -18.39 18.38
C GLU A 4 -22.05 -18.75 17.14
N PHE A 5 -22.59 -18.49 15.95
CA PHE A 5 -21.83 -18.67 14.71
C PHE A 5 -20.64 -17.73 14.62
N VAL A 6 -20.82 -16.45 14.97
CA VAL A 6 -19.76 -15.45 15.02
C VAL A 6 -18.69 -15.83 16.05
N ALA A 7 -19.09 -16.25 17.25
CA ALA A 7 -18.16 -16.69 18.29
C ALA A 7 -17.33 -17.90 17.84
N LYS A 8 -17.95 -18.91 17.23
CA LYS A 8 -17.23 -20.09 16.68
C LYS A 8 -16.28 -19.70 15.54
N ALA A 9 -16.70 -18.77 14.66
CA ALA A 9 -15.84 -18.28 13.58
C ALA A 9 -14.63 -17.51 14.11
N LEU A 10 -14.81 -16.64 15.11
CA LEU A 10 -13.73 -15.92 15.77
C LEU A 10 -12.76 -16.85 16.49
N GLN A 11 -13.27 -17.85 17.19
CA GLN A 11 -12.44 -18.85 17.88
C GLN A 11 -11.64 -19.71 16.90
N LYS A 12 -12.25 -20.08 15.76
CA LYS A 12 -11.54 -20.77 14.68
C LYS A 12 -10.45 -19.91 14.07
N ALA A 13 -10.73 -18.62 13.82
CA ALA A 13 -9.74 -17.67 13.32
C ALA A 13 -8.57 -17.47 14.30
N HIS A 14 -8.85 -17.37 15.60
CA HIS A 14 -7.84 -17.28 16.65
C HIS A 14 -6.94 -18.53 16.68
N ASN A 15 -7.52 -19.72 16.70
CA ASN A 15 -6.78 -20.98 16.71
C ASN A 15 -5.90 -21.17 15.44
N VAL A 16 -6.38 -20.71 14.27
CA VAL A 16 -5.59 -20.71 13.03
C VAL A 16 -4.46 -19.70 13.14
N GLY A 17 -4.73 -18.50 13.68
CA GLY A 17 -3.73 -17.48 13.92
C GLY A 17 -2.60 -17.95 14.83
N ASP A 18 -2.94 -18.61 15.95
CA ASP A 18 -1.96 -19.16 16.89
C ASP A 18 -1.10 -20.26 16.26
N LYS A 19 -1.72 -21.15 15.49
CA LYS A 19 -0.96 -22.19 14.75
C LYS A 19 0.01 -21.61 13.74
N ILE A 20 -0.43 -20.59 12.98
CA ILE A 20 0.43 -19.87 12.02
C ILE A 20 1.57 -19.19 12.77
N TRP A 21 1.27 -18.49 13.87
CA TRP A 21 2.25 -17.78 14.66
C TRP A 21 3.29 -18.71 15.27
N CYS A 22 2.89 -19.81 15.89
CA CYS A 22 3.81 -20.82 16.40
C CYS A 22 4.69 -21.40 15.30
N ARG A 23 4.16 -21.61 14.09
CA ARG A 23 4.94 -22.11 12.96
C ARG A 23 5.92 -21.10 12.40
N ILE A 24 5.55 -19.83 12.28
CA ILE A 24 6.46 -18.76 11.88
C ILE A 24 7.66 -18.74 12.82
N ILE A 25 7.42 -18.87 14.14
CA ILE A 25 8.47 -18.91 15.15
C ILE A 25 9.33 -20.18 15.03
N SER A 26 8.70 -21.35 14.86
CA SER A 26 9.44 -22.64 14.79
C SER A 26 10.27 -22.81 13.52
N ASN A 27 9.92 -22.12 12.44
CA ASN A 27 10.65 -22.14 11.15
C ASN A 27 11.65 -20.99 11.00
N GLU A 28 11.94 -20.27 12.07
CA GLU A 28 12.91 -19.18 12.04
C GLU A 28 14.29 -19.68 11.59
N GLY A 29 14.83 -19.04 10.56
CA GLY A 29 16.16 -19.34 10.02
C GLY A 29 16.27 -20.62 9.18
N LYS A 30 15.17 -21.36 8.94
CA LYS A 30 15.18 -22.51 8.04
C LYS A 30 14.98 -22.05 6.59
N PHE A 31 15.84 -22.52 5.70
CA PHE A 31 15.66 -22.35 4.26
C PHE A 31 14.43 -23.13 3.81
N THR A 32 13.55 -22.48 3.09
CA THR A 32 12.33 -23.07 2.56
C THR A 32 12.37 -22.99 1.04
N GLU A 33 12.36 -24.12 0.37
CA GLU A 33 12.18 -24.17 -1.08
C GLU A 33 10.75 -23.71 -1.41
N VAL A 34 10.64 -22.72 -2.28
CA VAL A 34 9.35 -22.13 -2.68
C VAL A 34 9.19 -22.26 -4.18
N ASN A 35 8.09 -22.83 -4.59
CA ASN A 35 7.71 -22.89 -5.99
C ASN A 35 7.32 -21.51 -6.51
N LEU A 36 7.57 -21.24 -7.79
CA LEU A 36 7.24 -19.96 -8.42
C LEU A 36 5.74 -19.63 -8.31
N THR A 37 4.87 -20.62 -8.41
CA THR A 37 3.42 -20.48 -8.24
C THR A 37 3.05 -20.02 -6.84
N ASP A 38 3.65 -20.62 -5.81
CA ASP A 38 3.40 -20.28 -4.41
C ASP A 38 3.91 -18.86 -4.10
N ALA A 39 5.10 -18.51 -4.64
CA ALA A 39 5.63 -17.16 -4.56
C ALA A 39 4.72 -16.12 -5.23
N ALA A 40 4.15 -16.45 -6.40
CA ALA A 40 3.23 -15.57 -7.12
C ALA A 40 1.90 -15.37 -6.38
N LEU A 41 1.28 -16.45 -5.89
CA LEU A 41 0.05 -16.40 -5.11
C LEU A 41 0.25 -15.63 -3.79
N SER A 42 1.34 -15.91 -3.08
CA SER A 42 1.68 -15.21 -1.84
C SER A 42 1.96 -13.73 -2.09
N SER A 43 2.61 -13.39 -3.22
CA SER A 43 2.84 -12.01 -3.65
C SER A 43 1.52 -11.28 -3.98
N ALA A 44 0.58 -11.97 -4.60
CA ALA A 44 -0.76 -11.42 -4.86
C ALA A 44 -1.51 -11.15 -3.55
N LEU A 45 -1.44 -12.06 -2.57
CA LEU A 45 -2.07 -11.88 -1.26
C LEU A 45 -1.47 -10.70 -0.51
N GLY A 46 -0.14 -10.58 -0.43
CA GLY A 46 0.54 -9.42 0.14
C GLY A 46 0.18 -8.11 -0.59
N GLY A 47 0.13 -8.18 -1.94
CA GLY A 47 -0.26 -7.06 -2.80
C GLY A 47 -1.68 -6.55 -2.59
N VAL A 48 -2.61 -7.42 -2.21
CA VAL A 48 -3.99 -7.05 -1.84
C VAL A 48 -4.05 -6.58 -0.38
N THR A 49 -3.35 -7.24 0.51
CA THR A 49 -3.32 -6.92 1.95
C THR A 49 -2.83 -5.49 2.21
N PHE A 50 -1.82 -5.05 1.48
CA PHE A 50 -1.24 -3.71 1.65
C PHE A 50 -2.26 -2.57 1.47
N PRO A 51 -2.94 -2.42 0.32
CA PRO A 51 -3.92 -1.37 0.13
C PRO A 51 -5.17 -1.54 1.00
N LEU A 52 -5.57 -2.77 1.35
CA LEU A 52 -6.66 -3.02 2.28
C LEU A 52 -6.33 -2.52 3.68
N CYS A 53 -5.12 -2.79 4.18
CA CYS A 53 -4.67 -2.30 5.48
C CYS A 53 -4.61 -0.76 5.50
N LEU A 54 -4.06 -0.13 4.45
CA LEU A 54 -4.09 1.33 4.30
C LEU A 54 -5.52 1.89 4.29
N GLY A 55 -6.44 1.24 3.58
CA GLY A 55 -7.86 1.62 3.53
C GLY A 55 -8.55 1.48 4.89
N ALA A 56 -8.27 0.41 5.62
CA ALA A 56 -8.78 0.18 6.96
C ALA A 56 -8.30 1.27 7.93
N LEU A 57 -7.00 1.58 7.94
CA LEU A 57 -6.45 2.66 8.76
C LEU A 57 -7.07 4.03 8.44
N GLN A 58 -7.32 4.31 7.14
CA GLN A 58 -8.01 5.54 6.73
C GLN A 58 -9.43 5.63 7.28
N THR A 59 -10.19 4.53 7.20
CA THR A 59 -11.63 4.54 7.53
C THR A 59 -11.87 4.42 9.02
N VAL A 60 -11.12 3.57 9.72
CA VAL A 60 -11.33 3.23 11.14
C VAL A 60 -10.67 4.24 12.07
N PHE A 61 -9.46 4.72 11.73
CA PHE A 61 -8.70 5.59 12.62
C PHE A 61 -8.70 7.06 12.17
N PHE A 62 -8.22 7.34 10.96
CA PHE A 62 -7.94 8.72 10.58
C PHE A 62 -9.19 9.53 10.27
N ARG A 63 -10.22 8.90 9.72
CA ARG A 63 -11.47 9.58 9.40
C ARG A 63 -12.24 10.01 10.65
N PRO A 64 -12.45 9.17 11.67
CA PRO A 64 -13.06 9.58 12.94
C PRO A 64 -12.25 10.65 13.67
N LEU A 65 -10.92 10.51 13.71
CA LEU A 65 -10.01 11.45 14.34
C LEU A 65 -9.79 12.74 13.54
N ARG A 66 -10.40 12.86 12.35
CA ARG A 66 -10.23 13.99 11.43
C ARG A 66 -8.78 14.28 11.06
N ILE A 67 -7.91 13.28 11.12
CA ILE A 67 -6.53 13.38 10.68
C ILE A 67 -6.52 13.32 9.15
N THR A 68 -6.05 14.40 8.52
CA THR A 68 -6.14 14.58 7.07
C THR A 68 -4.79 14.95 6.45
N SER A 69 -4.69 14.77 5.15
CA SER A 69 -3.47 15.00 4.37
C SER A 69 -2.98 16.47 4.35
N ASN A 70 -3.75 17.43 4.84
CA ASN A 70 -3.35 18.84 4.93
C ASN A 70 -2.49 19.11 6.18
N LEU A 71 -2.53 18.26 7.20
CA LEU A 71 -1.66 18.36 8.37
C LEU A 71 -0.21 18.01 7.97
N ARG A 72 0.67 19.02 7.96
CA ARG A 72 2.01 18.83 7.38
C ARG A 72 2.86 17.83 8.15
N LEU A 73 3.20 18.11 9.41
CA LEU A 73 4.05 17.24 10.23
C LEU A 73 3.31 15.98 10.68
N ILE A 74 2.19 16.13 11.36
CA ILE A 74 1.36 15.03 11.85
C ILE A 74 0.98 14.10 10.69
N GLY A 75 0.62 14.67 9.54
CA GLY A 75 0.28 13.89 8.35
C GLY A 75 1.47 13.09 7.79
N CYS A 76 2.70 13.59 7.87
CA CYS A 76 3.87 12.81 7.47
C CYS A 76 4.11 11.66 8.45
N VAL A 77 4.07 11.91 9.74
CA VAL A 77 4.29 10.89 10.79
C VAL A 77 3.21 9.80 10.69
N CYS A 78 1.92 10.18 10.74
CA CYS A 78 0.82 9.22 10.64
C CYS A 78 0.85 8.43 9.32
N GLY A 79 1.19 9.09 8.21
CA GLY A 79 1.32 8.44 6.92
C GLY A 79 2.47 7.45 6.85
N SER A 80 3.63 7.78 7.43
CA SER A 80 4.76 6.85 7.51
C SER A 80 4.43 5.65 8.39
N PHE A 81 3.80 5.87 9.55
CA PHE A 81 3.35 4.80 10.43
C PHE A 81 2.35 3.86 9.73
N SER A 82 1.40 4.42 8.98
CA SER A 82 0.43 3.62 8.22
C SER A 82 1.10 2.74 7.18
N LEU A 83 2.10 3.27 6.49
CA LEU A 83 2.86 2.52 5.49
C LEU A 83 3.71 1.43 6.13
N LEU A 84 4.34 1.73 7.27
CA LEU A 84 5.13 0.76 8.02
C LEU A 84 4.25 -0.40 8.48
N ILE A 85 3.12 -0.13 9.12
CA ILE A 85 2.15 -1.15 9.56
C ILE A 85 1.65 -1.95 8.35
N SER A 86 1.21 -1.28 7.29
CA SER A 86 0.66 -1.97 6.12
C SER A 86 1.71 -2.81 5.39
N GLY A 87 2.94 -2.33 5.29
CA GLY A 87 4.07 -3.07 4.71
C GLY A 87 4.45 -4.29 5.53
N SER A 88 4.52 -4.15 6.85
CA SER A 88 4.76 -5.27 7.77
C SER A 88 3.63 -6.30 7.69
N THR A 89 2.37 -5.87 7.70
CA THR A 89 1.20 -6.76 7.61
C THR A 89 1.16 -7.50 6.26
N ALA A 90 1.47 -6.82 5.16
CA ALA A 90 1.54 -7.44 3.84
C ALA A 90 2.66 -8.48 3.76
N SER A 91 3.82 -8.19 4.36
CA SER A 91 4.93 -9.13 4.42
C SER A 91 4.62 -10.35 5.28
N LEU A 92 3.94 -10.16 6.42
CA LEU A 92 3.45 -11.27 7.24
C LEU A 92 2.42 -12.12 6.48
N ALA A 93 1.48 -11.50 5.76
CA ALA A 93 0.52 -12.23 4.92
C ALA A 93 1.22 -13.04 3.82
N PHE A 94 2.24 -12.48 3.18
CA PHE A 94 3.08 -13.17 2.20
C PHE A 94 3.78 -14.39 2.84
N LEU A 95 4.49 -14.19 3.95
CA LEU A 95 5.24 -15.26 4.62
C LEU A 95 4.31 -16.36 5.15
N SER A 96 3.19 -15.97 5.76
CA SER A 96 2.19 -16.93 6.27
C SER A 96 1.58 -17.77 5.15
N SER A 97 1.30 -17.17 3.98
CA SER A 97 0.72 -17.90 2.85
C SER A 97 1.71 -18.91 2.25
N ILE A 98 3.00 -18.60 2.16
CA ILE A 98 4.03 -19.55 1.74
C ILE A 98 4.04 -20.78 2.66
N LEU A 99 4.01 -20.57 3.98
CA LEU A 99 4.01 -21.67 4.94
C LEU A 99 2.76 -22.54 4.83
N LEU A 100 1.59 -21.94 4.62
CA LEU A 100 0.33 -22.67 4.46
C LEU A 100 0.24 -23.46 3.15
N LEU A 101 0.73 -22.87 2.04
CA LEU A 101 0.72 -23.54 0.74
C LEU A 101 1.64 -24.76 0.75
N ARG A 102 2.79 -24.67 1.43
CA ARG A 102 3.70 -25.80 1.58
C ARG A 102 3.07 -26.97 2.33
N GLU A 103 2.32 -26.71 3.41
CA GLU A 103 1.67 -27.77 4.21
C GLU A 103 0.62 -28.55 3.39
N ASN A 104 -0.10 -27.85 2.54
CA ASN A 104 -1.10 -28.47 1.67
C ASN A 104 -0.47 -29.28 0.52
N ASN A 105 0.75 -28.91 0.08
CA ASN A 105 1.47 -29.65 -0.97
C ASN A 105 1.93 -31.04 -0.51
N ASP A 106 2.23 -31.21 0.77
CA ASP A 106 2.56 -32.54 1.32
C ASP A 106 1.34 -33.47 1.41
N SER A 107 0.11 -32.95 1.25
CA SER A 107 -1.12 -33.72 1.52
C SER A 107 -2.11 -33.85 0.36
N SER A 108 -2.08 -33.03 -0.71
CA SER A 108 -3.22 -32.98 -1.66
C SER A 108 -3.01 -32.34 -3.04
N VAL A 109 -1.79 -32.04 -3.48
CA VAL A 109 -1.55 -31.38 -4.78
C VAL A 109 -1.79 -32.31 -5.97
N ASP A 110 -1.74 -33.62 -5.79
CA ASP A 110 -2.02 -34.58 -6.86
C ASP A 110 -3.46 -34.48 -7.39
N VAL A 111 -4.43 -33.99 -6.59
CA VAL A 111 -5.85 -33.98 -6.96
C VAL A 111 -6.26 -32.72 -7.76
N LEU A 112 -5.60 -31.58 -7.54
CA LEU A 112 -6.01 -30.31 -8.17
C LEU A 112 -5.27 -30.04 -9.49
N THR A 113 -4.01 -30.43 -9.58
CA THR A 113 -3.19 -30.29 -10.80
C THR A 113 -3.68 -31.20 -11.91
N ASP A 114 -4.20 -32.39 -11.56
CA ASP A 114 -4.77 -33.32 -12.53
C ASP A 114 -6.08 -32.78 -13.19
N LYS A 115 -6.84 -31.98 -12.46
CA LYS A 115 -8.09 -31.36 -12.97
C LYS A 115 -7.90 -30.15 -13.87
N LEU A 116 -6.79 -29.42 -13.80
CA LEU A 116 -6.61 -28.13 -14.51
C LEU A 116 -5.68 -28.22 -15.73
N HIS A 117 -5.05 -29.35 -16.03
CA HIS A 117 -4.10 -29.54 -17.15
C HIS A 117 -3.08 -28.39 -17.33
N LEU A 118 -2.79 -27.63 -16.28
CA LEU A 118 -1.77 -26.59 -16.28
C LEU A 118 -0.40 -27.25 -16.08
N ARG A 119 0.22 -27.65 -17.18
CA ARG A 119 1.63 -28.08 -17.19
C ARG A 119 2.50 -26.87 -16.84
N VAL A 120 2.70 -26.64 -15.56
CA VAL A 120 3.67 -25.66 -15.07
C VAL A 120 5.06 -26.23 -15.31
N PRO A 121 5.98 -25.50 -15.98
CA PRO A 121 7.33 -25.99 -16.19
C PRO A 121 8.00 -26.26 -14.84
N ASP A 122 8.69 -27.41 -14.78
CA ASP A 122 9.30 -27.93 -13.57
C ASP A 122 10.24 -26.93 -12.90
N ARG A 123 9.91 -26.62 -11.69
CA ARG A 123 10.70 -26.28 -10.50
C ARG A 123 12.03 -25.56 -10.74
N CYS A 124 12.00 -24.24 -10.66
CA CYS A 124 13.13 -23.51 -10.09
C CYS A 124 12.84 -23.29 -8.60
N PRO A 125 13.33 -24.13 -7.70
CA PRO A 125 13.18 -23.90 -6.27
C PRO A 125 14.01 -22.68 -5.89
N VAL A 126 13.34 -21.66 -5.36
CA VAL A 126 14.02 -20.51 -4.75
C VAL A 126 14.04 -20.75 -3.26
N ALA A 127 15.22 -20.98 -2.68
CA ALA A 127 15.37 -21.10 -1.24
C ALA A 127 15.10 -19.73 -0.59
N ILE A 128 14.03 -19.63 0.20
CA ILE A 128 13.67 -18.42 0.93
C ILE A 128 13.82 -18.69 2.43
N SER A 129 14.72 -17.94 3.07
CA SER A 129 14.80 -17.93 4.52
C SER A 129 13.65 -17.09 5.08
N VAL A 130 12.73 -17.72 5.78
CA VAL A 130 11.59 -17.06 6.42
C VAL A 130 12.01 -16.61 7.81
N CYS A 131 12.16 -15.30 8.00
CA CYS A 131 12.47 -14.73 9.30
C CYS A 131 11.42 -13.67 9.66
N TYR A 132 10.59 -13.96 10.66
CA TYR A 132 9.57 -13.01 11.13
C TYR A 132 10.18 -11.78 11.82
N LYS A 133 11.39 -11.90 12.35
CA LYS A 133 12.14 -10.78 12.96
C LYS A 133 12.47 -9.69 11.95
N ASP A 134 12.54 -10.05 10.66
CA ASP A 134 12.77 -9.10 9.58
C ASP A 134 11.49 -8.32 9.18
N THR A 135 10.34 -8.64 9.76
CA THR A 135 9.05 -7.96 9.45
C THR A 135 9.13 -6.43 9.58
N PRO A 136 9.77 -5.84 10.60
CA PRO A 136 9.97 -4.40 10.66
C PRO A 136 10.81 -3.85 9.50
N LEU A 137 11.84 -4.60 9.08
CA LEU A 137 12.69 -4.24 7.94
C LEU A 137 11.88 -4.15 6.65
N TYR A 138 10.98 -5.13 6.40
CA TYR A 138 10.07 -5.08 5.25
C TYR A 138 9.10 -3.90 5.33
N GLY A 139 8.64 -3.53 6.53
CA GLY A 139 7.87 -2.32 6.76
C GLY A 139 8.65 -1.05 6.36
N PHE A 140 9.90 -0.92 6.79
CA PHE A 140 10.77 0.20 6.40
C PHE A 140 11.05 0.20 4.89
N ALA A 141 11.36 -0.95 4.30
CA ALA A 141 11.57 -1.06 2.86
C ALA A 141 10.32 -0.62 2.06
N SER A 142 9.13 -0.90 2.58
CA SER A 142 7.87 -0.43 1.99
C SER A 142 7.76 1.11 1.99
N LEU A 143 8.31 1.82 2.98
CA LEU A 143 8.38 3.29 2.96
C LEU A 143 9.24 3.80 1.81
N VAL A 144 10.39 3.17 1.60
CA VAL A 144 11.33 3.53 0.52
C VAL A 144 10.67 3.29 -0.84
N VAL A 145 10.13 2.09 -1.06
CA VAL A 145 9.42 1.74 -2.31
C VAL A 145 8.26 2.70 -2.58
N PHE A 146 7.42 2.95 -1.57
CA PHE A 146 6.31 3.91 -1.69
C PHE A 146 6.79 5.29 -2.17
N LYS A 147 7.91 5.75 -1.64
CA LYS A 147 8.50 7.03 -2.02
C LYS A 147 9.05 7.02 -3.45
N LEU A 148 9.74 5.95 -3.84
CA LEU A 148 10.28 5.74 -5.20
C LEU A 148 9.17 5.68 -6.25
N LEU A 149 8.04 5.06 -5.93
CA LEU A 149 6.85 5.01 -6.79
C LEU A 149 6.09 6.34 -6.88
N GLY A 150 6.63 7.41 -6.30
CA GLY A 150 6.07 8.77 -6.38
C GLY A 150 5.01 9.09 -5.33
N GLY A 151 4.86 8.25 -4.32
CA GLY A 151 3.98 8.50 -3.18
C GLY A 151 4.48 9.65 -2.30
N LYS A 152 3.55 10.26 -1.59
CA LYS A 152 3.84 11.20 -0.50
C LYS A 152 3.24 10.63 0.78
N PHE A 153 3.97 10.57 1.87
CA PHE A 153 3.49 9.98 3.12
C PHE A 153 2.10 10.48 3.52
N ARG A 154 1.83 11.77 3.35
CA ARG A 154 0.51 12.35 3.61
C ARG A 154 -0.59 11.87 2.65
N SER A 155 -0.23 11.29 1.49
CA SER A 155 -1.25 10.88 0.49
C SER A 155 -2.01 9.64 0.89
N VAL A 156 -1.51 8.87 1.86
CA VAL A 156 -2.23 7.70 2.41
C VAL A 156 -3.29 8.10 3.44
N LEU A 157 -3.34 9.37 3.85
CA LEU A 157 -4.35 9.89 4.76
C LEU A 157 -5.59 10.37 4.00
N PRO A 158 -6.76 10.43 4.67
CA PRO A 158 -7.96 11.02 4.09
C PRO A 158 -7.71 12.45 3.61
N SER A 159 -8.27 12.81 2.46
CA SER A 159 -8.20 14.17 1.93
C SER A 159 -9.21 15.07 2.63
N SER A 160 -8.82 16.30 2.97
CA SER A 160 -9.75 17.33 3.43
C SER A 160 -10.62 17.82 2.26
N LEU A 161 -11.90 18.11 2.52
CA LEU A 161 -12.79 18.73 1.52
C LEU A 161 -12.57 20.25 1.39
N ILE A 162 -12.00 20.90 2.41
CA ILE A 162 -11.82 22.35 2.46
C ILE A 162 -10.37 22.80 2.25
N HIS A 163 -9.43 21.86 2.18
CA HIS A 163 -8.02 22.14 1.96
C HIS A 163 -7.48 21.36 0.76
N PRO A 164 -6.48 21.91 0.06
CA PRO A 164 -5.86 21.21 -1.05
C PRO A 164 -5.22 19.88 -0.61
N GLY A 165 -5.21 18.90 -1.50
CA GLY A 165 -4.69 17.57 -1.22
C GLY A 165 -3.16 17.51 -1.08
N ALA A 166 -2.65 16.31 -0.78
CA ALA A 166 -1.22 16.07 -0.48
C ALA A 166 -0.26 16.45 -1.62
N PHE A 167 -0.74 16.47 -2.87
CA PHE A 167 0.07 16.74 -4.07
C PHE A 167 -0.03 18.19 -4.57
N ALA A 168 -0.74 19.07 -3.87
CA ALA A 168 -0.87 20.48 -4.25
C ALA A 168 0.51 21.16 -4.33
N ARG A 169 0.84 21.75 -5.49
CA ARG A 169 2.09 22.50 -5.73
C ARG A 169 1.90 23.83 -6.42
N GLY A 170 0.78 24.03 -7.13
CA GLY A 170 0.47 25.26 -7.85
C GLY A 170 -1.01 25.55 -7.81
N TYR A 171 -1.35 26.82 -7.84
CA TYR A 171 -2.73 27.30 -7.80
C TYR A 171 -2.87 28.61 -8.58
N ILE A 172 -4.11 28.97 -8.91
CA ILE A 172 -4.49 30.25 -9.51
C ILE A 172 -5.54 30.90 -8.60
N PRO A 173 -5.45 32.19 -8.27
CA PRO A 173 -6.49 32.86 -7.52
C PRO A 173 -7.84 32.75 -8.23
N ALA A 174 -8.89 32.40 -7.51
CA ALA A 174 -10.25 32.39 -8.02
C ALA A 174 -10.91 33.77 -7.77
N LYS A 175 -11.60 34.32 -8.81
CA LYS A 175 -12.38 35.52 -8.68
C LYS A 175 -13.79 35.17 -8.17
N GLY A 176 -13.89 34.86 -6.86
CA GLY A 176 -15.14 34.44 -6.23
C GLY A 176 -15.57 33.01 -6.64
N GLN A 177 -16.89 32.78 -6.62
CA GLN A 177 -17.50 31.47 -6.87
C GLN A 177 -17.69 31.12 -8.36
N ASN A 178 -17.27 32.00 -9.26
CA ASN A 178 -17.44 31.80 -10.70
C ASN A 178 -16.52 30.67 -11.22
N TYR A 179 -17.02 29.97 -12.21
CA TYR A 179 -16.21 28.94 -12.89
C TYR A 179 -14.98 29.56 -13.56
N ALA A 180 -13.93 28.78 -13.68
CA ALA A 180 -12.69 29.17 -14.34
C ALA A 180 -12.98 29.60 -15.81
N SER A 181 -12.52 30.78 -16.23
CA SER A 181 -12.56 31.22 -17.62
C SER A 181 -11.74 30.30 -18.52
N VAL A 182 -11.91 30.38 -19.84
CA VAL A 182 -11.17 29.56 -20.81
C VAL A 182 -9.65 29.69 -20.58
N ALA A 183 -9.15 30.93 -20.44
CA ALA A 183 -7.74 31.19 -20.20
C ALA A 183 -7.24 30.58 -18.88
N VAL A 184 -8.04 30.63 -17.81
CA VAL A 184 -7.71 30.03 -16.52
C VAL A 184 -7.71 28.49 -16.63
N ARG A 185 -8.66 27.89 -17.35
CA ARG A 185 -8.71 26.43 -17.59
C ARG A 185 -7.47 25.94 -18.35
N GLN A 186 -7.02 26.68 -19.35
CA GLN A 186 -5.79 26.36 -20.09
C GLN A 186 -4.58 26.37 -19.15
N LYS A 187 -4.42 27.41 -18.32
CA LYS A 187 -3.33 27.48 -17.33
C LYS A 187 -3.41 26.34 -16.30
N LEU A 188 -4.60 26.00 -15.84
CA LEU A 188 -4.80 24.88 -14.91
C LEU A 188 -4.45 23.53 -15.55
N THR A 189 -4.74 23.34 -16.84
CA THR A 189 -4.35 22.15 -17.58
C THR A 189 -2.82 22.03 -17.67
N LEU A 190 -2.12 23.14 -17.94
CA LEU A 190 -0.65 23.17 -17.93
C LEU A 190 -0.08 22.86 -16.53
N LEU A 191 -0.64 23.46 -15.48
CA LEU A 191 -0.26 23.13 -14.10
C LEU A 191 -0.52 21.67 -13.77
N GLY A 192 -1.66 21.11 -14.22
CA GLY A 192 -2.00 19.70 -14.03
C GLY A 192 -1.03 18.76 -14.75
N LYS A 193 -0.64 19.06 -15.98
CA LYS A 193 0.39 18.31 -16.71
C LYS A 193 1.76 18.40 -16.01
N LYS A 194 2.13 19.58 -15.49
CA LYS A 194 3.41 19.80 -14.83
C LYS A 194 3.48 19.17 -13.44
N TYR A 195 2.48 19.39 -12.60
CA TYR A 195 2.49 19.04 -11.18
C TYR A 195 1.57 17.89 -10.80
N GLY A 196 0.63 17.54 -11.68
CA GLY A 196 -0.39 16.53 -11.42
C GLY A 196 -1.62 17.07 -10.67
N CYS A 197 -2.57 16.18 -10.46
CA CYS A 197 -3.76 16.42 -9.66
C CYS A 197 -3.36 16.74 -8.21
N HIS A 198 -3.87 17.85 -7.65
CA HIS A 198 -3.56 18.23 -6.27
C HIS A 198 -3.98 17.17 -5.23
N SER A 199 -5.00 16.38 -5.55
CA SER A 199 -5.53 15.35 -4.64
C SER A 199 -4.73 14.03 -4.69
N CYS A 200 -4.47 13.48 -5.89
CA CYS A 200 -3.89 12.14 -6.06
C CYS A 200 -2.56 12.08 -6.81
N GLY A 201 -2.08 13.21 -7.35
CA GLY A 201 -0.81 13.27 -8.06
C GLY A 201 -0.84 12.78 -9.52
N LYS A 202 -1.95 12.23 -10.02
CA LYS A 202 -2.04 11.73 -11.41
C LYS A 202 -1.74 12.84 -12.41
N ARG A 203 -0.84 12.56 -13.39
CA ARG A 203 -0.43 13.52 -14.43
C ARG A 203 -0.86 13.09 -15.83
N TRP A 204 -0.85 11.80 -16.11
CA TRP A 204 -1.03 11.23 -17.44
C TRP A 204 -2.41 10.58 -17.60
N ARG A 205 -2.89 10.49 -18.85
CA ARG A 205 -4.18 9.88 -19.20
C ARG A 205 -5.34 10.42 -18.36
N THR A 206 -5.38 11.76 -18.21
CA THR A 206 -6.46 12.43 -17.47
C THR A 206 -6.62 13.87 -17.95
N SER A 207 -7.84 14.37 -17.92
CA SER A 207 -8.16 15.78 -18.05
C SER A 207 -8.16 16.46 -16.67
N PHE A 208 -7.91 17.76 -16.67
CA PHE A 208 -7.87 18.56 -15.46
C PHE A 208 -8.97 19.60 -15.45
N VAL A 209 -9.63 19.72 -14.32
CA VAL A 209 -10.61 20.76 -14.00
C VAL A 209 -10.07 21.68 -12.92
N GLY A 210 -10.56 22.88 -12.86
CA GLY A 210 -10.26 23.82 -11.78
C GLY A 210 -11.12 23.53 -10.56
N ASP A 211 -10.49 22.99 -9.51
CA ASP A 211 -11.18 22.77 -8.24
C ASP A 211 -11.05 24.00 -7.34
N HIS A 212 -12.20 24.52 -6.91
CA HIS A 212 -12.23 25.61 -5.91
C HIS A 212 -11.84 25.10 -4.53
N MET A 213 -10.84 25.71 -3.92
CA MET A 213 -10.45 25.43 -2.56
C MET A 213 -10.50 26.68 -1.68
N PRO A 214 -11.41 26.73 -0.72
CA PRO A 214 -12.49 25.75 -0.40
C PRO A 214 -13.56 25.65 -1.50
N PRO A 215 -14.30 24.50 -1.58
CA PRO A 215 -15.42 24.36 -2.53
C PRO A 215 -16.50 25.42 -2.33
N ASN A 216 -17.19 25.85 -3.39
CA ASN A 216 -18.22 26.89 -3.35
C ASN A 216 -19.31 26.64 -2.29
N LYS A 217 -19.73 25.38 -2.08
CA LYS A 217 -20.73 25.03 -1.07
C LYS A 217 -20.22 25.13 0.37
N LEU A 218 -18.92 25.20 0.58
CA LEU A 218 -18.26 25.14 1.91
C LEU A 218 -17.48 26.43 2.22
N VAL A 219 -17.36 27.35 1.27
CA VAL A 219 -16.67 28.63 1.45
C VAL A 219 -17.48 29.56 2.36
N ARG A 220 -16.80 30.22 3.28
CA ARG A 220 -17.41 31.25 4.13
C ARG A 220 -17.47 32.58 3.40
N LYS A 221 -18.45 33.45 3.74
CA LYS A 221 -18.55 34.78 3.19
C LYS A 221 -17.22 35.54 3.41
N GLY A 222 -16.68 36.14 2.34
CA GLY A 222 -15.41 36.88 2.38
C GLY A 222 -14.14 35.99 2.36
N GLN A 223 -14.26 34.69 2.39
CA GLN A 223 -13.12 33.79 2.32
C GLN A 223 -12.54 33.71 0.90
N ARG A 224 -11.22 33.89 0.75
CA ARG A 224 -10.52 33.77 -0.52
C ARG A 224 -10.53 32.33 -1.00
N GLN A 225 -10.67 32.13 -2.31
CA GLN A 225 -10.64 30.83 -2.98
C GLN A 225 -9.51 30.80 -4.00
N TRP A 226 -9.04 29.57 -4.25
CA TRP A 226 -8.02 29.30 -5.26
C TRP A 226 -8.45 28.11 -6.12
N PHE A 227 -8.08 28.16 -7.39
CA PHE A 227 -8.20 27.02 -8.28
C PHE A 227 -6.97 26.13 -8.18
N TYR A 228 -7.19 24.86 -7.97
CA TYR A 228 -6.16 23.83 -8.07
C TYR A 228 -6.46 22.89 -9.23
N PRO A 229 -5.43 22.39 -9.96
CA PRO A 229 -5.66 21.38 -10.99
C PRO A 229 -6.09 20.06 -10.33
N GLN A 230 -7.24 19.54 -10.70
CA GLN A 230 -7.79 18.30 -10.20
C GLN A 230 -8.17 17.38 -11.36
N CYS A 231 -7.85 16.09 -11.29
CA CYS A 231 -8.28 15.14 -12.30
C CYS A 231 -9.79 14.85 -12.17
N THR A 232 -10.43 14.52 -13.27
CA THR A 232 -11.88 14.27 -13.33
C THR A 232 -12.35 13.25 -12.30
N SER A 233 -11.62 12.12 -12.10
CA SER A 233 -11.97 11.12 -11.09
C SER A 233 -12.00 11.69 -9.66
N CYS A 234 -11.00 12.51 -9.28
CA CYS A 234 -10.99 13.14 -7.97
C CYS A 234 -12.06 14.20 -7.84
N SER A 235 -12.33 14.94 -8.92
CA SER A 235 -13.41 15.96 -8.95
C SER A 235 -14.78 15.32 -8.72
N SER A 236 -15.08 14.20 -9.40
CA SER A 236 -16.34 13.47 -9.21
C SER A 236 -16.49 12.95 -7.78
N LEU A 237 -15.42 12.36 -7.20
CA LEU A 237 -15.43 11.89 -5.81
C LEU A 237 -15.64 13.04 -4.81
N GLN A 238 -15.02 14.19 -5.07
CA GLN A 238 -15.20 15.37 -4.23
C GLN A 238 -16.60 15.93 -4.36
N GLY A 239 -17.11 16.03 -5.59
CA GLY A 239 -18.48 16.48 -5.87
C GLY A 239 -19.52 15.61 -5.16
N ALA A 240 -19.39 14.29 -5.23
CA ALA A 240 -20.24 13.35 -4.50
C ALA A 240 -20.15 13.55 -2.97
N ALA A 241 -18.94 13.70 -2.42
CA ALA A 241 -18.75 13.92 -0.99
C ALA A 241 -19.31 15.27 -0.52
N VAL A 242 -19.23 16.32 -1.35
CA VAL A 242 -19.81 17.64 -1.06
C VAL A 242 -21.33 17.63 -1.20
N SER A 243 -21.88 16.79 -2.09
CA SER A 243 -23.33 16.70 -2.33
C SER A 243 -24.05 15.86 -1.28
N SER A 244 -23.44 14.77 -0.82
CA SER A 244 -24.01 13.88 0.20
C SER A 244 -24.11 14.51 1.59
N MET A 245 -23.52 15.70 1.80
CA MET A 245 -23.59 16.58 2.99
C MET A 245 -23.93 15.89 4.31
N SER A 246 -23.28 14.79 4.62
CA SER A 246 -23.18 14.37 6.00
C SER A 246 -22.29 15.40 6.73
N ARG A 247 -22.88 16.21 7.58
CA ARG A 247 -22.20 17.27 8.35
C ARG A 247 -20.96 16.78 9.13
N LEU A 248 -20.86 15.48 9.31
CA LEU A 248 -19.79 14.80 10.03
C LEU A 248 -18.52 14.54 9.18
N LEU A 249 -18.58 14.58 7.85
CA LEU A 249 -17.51 14.04 7.02
C LEU A 249 -16.95 15.08 6.02
N ARG A 250 -16.24 16.08 6.54
CA ARG A 250 -15.44 17.01 5.72
C ARG A 250 -14.18 16.34 5.13
N VAL A 251 -14.11 15.03 5.13
CA VAL A 251 -12.99 14.26 4.62
C VAL A 251 -13.47 13.23 3.63
N LYS A 252 -12.75 13.04 2.55
CA LYS A 252 -12.92 11.96 1.59
C LYS A 252 -11.72 11.04 1.63
N THR A 253 -11.93 9.78 1.38
CA THR A 253 -10.84 8.82 1.17
C THR A 253 -10.63 8.63 -0.33
N HIS A 254 -9.41 8.39 -0.76
CA HIS A 254 -9.09 8.04 -2.14
C HIS A 254 -9.32 6.54 -2.43
N GLY A 255 -10.01 5.83 -1.55
CA GLY A 255 -10.07 4.38 -1.43
C GLY A 255 -10.53 3.59 -2.66
N SER A 256 -11.03 4.25 -3.71
CA SER A 256 -11.46 3.56 -4.93
C SER A 256 -10.47 3.68 -6.11
N SER A 257 -9.37 4.41 -5.97
CA SER A 257 -8.42 4.58 -7.06
C SER A 257 -7.02 4.12 -6.68
N LEU A 258 -6.68 2.91 -7.08
CA LEU A 258 -5.31 2.39 -6.97
C LEU A 258 -4.35 3.27 -7.78
N ARG A 259 -3.16 3.50 -7.24
CA ARG A 259 -2.05 4.24 -7.84
C ARG A 259 -0.80 3.39 -7.75
N LEU A 260 0.21 3.68 -8.57
CA LEU A 260 1.48 2.96 -8.53
C LEU A 260 2.09 2.91 -7.13
N TYR A 261 1.97 3.98 -6.35
CA TYR A 261 2.47 3.99 -4.99
C TYR A 261 1.65 3.16 -3.99
N HIS A 262 0.54 2.55 -4.40
CA HIS A 262 -0.18 1.52 -3.62
C HIS A 262 0.29 0.11 -3.98
N LEU A 263 1.20 -0.03 -4.94
CA LEU A 263 1.78 -1.31 -5.28
C LEU A 263 2.72 -1.75 -4.16
N TRP A 264 2.43 -2.89 -3.58
CA TRP A 264 3.35 -3.56 -2.69
C TRP A 264 4.26 -4.48 -3.51
N LEU A 265 5.56 -4.41 -3.26
CA LEU A 265 6.51 -5.34 -3.88
C LEU A 265 6.84 -6.45 -2.89
N PRO A 266 6.97 -7.71 -3.33
CA PRO A 266 7.31 -8.85 -2.48
C PRO A 266 8.79 -8.80 -2.07
N LEU A 267 9.16 -7.79 -1.29
CA LEU A 267 10.51 -7.54 -0.80
C LEU A 267 11.14 -8.71 -0.01
N PRO A 268 10.38 -9.61 0.65
CA PRO A 268 10.97 -10.80 1.24
C PRO A 268 11.77 -11.65 0.25
N ILE A 269 11.35 -11.73 -1.03
CA ILE A 269 12.05 -12.51 -2.05
C ILE A 269 13.44 -11.96 -2.36
N PRO A 270 13.61 -10.71 -2.86
CA PRO A 270 14.94 -10.21 -3.20
C PRO A 270 15.87 -10.07 -1.99
N LEU A 271 15.34 -9.80 -0.80
CA LEU A 271 16.15 -9.72 0.41
C LEU A 271 16.65 -11.11 0.85
N ALA A 272 15.86 -12.16 0.72
CA ALA A 272 16.29 -13.51 0.96
C ALA A 272 17.38 -13.95 -0.03
N LEU A 273 17.21 -13.66 -1.32
CA LEU A 273 18.21 -13.94 -2.35
C LEU A 273 19.53 -13.19 -2.09
N LEU A 274 19.46 -11.94 -1.68
CA LEU A 274 20.64 -11.15 -1.35
C LEU A 274 21.37 -11.73 -0.14
N ARG A 275 20.66 -12.19 0.88
CA ARG A 275 21.22 -12.79 2.09
C ARG A 275 21.95 -14.08 1.76
N ASN A 276 21.34 -14.95 0.94
CA ASN A 276 21.99 -16.19 0.49
C ASN A 276 23.28 -15.90 -0.28
N TYR A 277 23.26 -14.93 -1.19
CA TYR A 277 24.44 -14.53 -1.96
C TYR A 277 25.59 -14.02 -1.07
N VAL A 278 25.27 -13.27 -0.01
CA VAL A 278 26.28 -12.76 0.94
C VAL A 278 26.84 -13.89 1.81
N SER A 279 25.99 -14.84 2.24
CA SER A 279 26.43 -16.01 3.03
C SER A 279 27.39 -16.89 2.24
N ASP A 280 27.04 -17.24 0.99
CA ASP A 280 27.89 -18.06 0.13
C ASP A 280 29.28 -17.44 -0.10
N LYS A 281 29.33 -16.09 -0.18
CA LYS A 281 30.62 -15.39 -0.32
C LYS A 281 31.49 -15.42 0.95
N SER A 282 30.86 -15.35 2.13
CA SER A 282 31.60 -15.45 3.40
C SER A 282 32.22 -16.82 3.58
N ASP A 283 31.47 -17.88 3.25
CA ASP A 283 31.95 -19.27 3.39
C ASP A 283 33.07 -19.60 2.40
N MET A 284 33.07 -19.03 1.18
CA MET A 284 34.19 -19.16 0.24
C MET A 284 35.45 -18.44 0.72
N GLN A 285 35.31 -17.30 1.38
CA GLN A 285 36.47 -16.51 1.84
C GLN A 285 37.16 -17.13 3.05
N ASP A 286 36.41 -17.83 3.91
CA ASP A 286 36.94 -18.56 5.06
C ASP A 286 37.65 -19.86 4.64
N SER A 287 37.24 -20.50 3.53
CA SER A 287 37.89 -21.68 2.98
C SER A 287 39.28 -21.41 2.35
N ASP A 288 39.45 -20.22 1.76
CA ASP A 288 40.75 -19.84 1.15
C ASP A 288 41.81 -19.43 2.19
N ILE A 289 41.40 -19.00 3.39
CA ILE A 289 42.33 -18.63 4.48
C ILE A 289 42.85 -19.88 5.25
N GLY A 290 42.10 -21.00 5.20
CA GLY A 290 42.45 -22.23 5.88
C GLY A 290 43.49 -23.11 5.18
N SER A 291 43.76 -22.87 3.89
CA SER A 291 44.67 -23.71 3.09
C SER A 291 46.16 -23.29 3.13
N ASP A 292 46.48 -22.13 3.70
CA ASP A 292 47.86 -21.59 3.71
C ASP A 292 48.60 -21.79 5.04
N ILE A 293 48.10 -22.61 5.95
CA ILE A 293 48.71 -22.85 7.30
C ILE A 293 49.22 -24.29 7.47
N GLU A 294 49.27 -25.11 6.42
CA GLU A 294 49.94 -26.43 6.49
C GLU A 294 51.12 -26.50 5.49
N ASP A 295 52.26 -25.87 5.85
CA ASP A 295 53.60 -26.20 5.36
C ASP A 295 54.67 -25.89 6.44
#